data_5fda7e5604930ee0b22814900f708114
#
_entry.id   5fda7e5604930ee0b22814900f708114
#
_cell.length_a   1.000
_cell.length_b   1.000
_cell.length_c   1.000
_cell.angle_alpha   90.00
_cell.angle_beta   90.00
_cell.angle_gamma   90.00
#
_symmetry.space_group_name_H-M   'P 1'
#
loop_
_entity.id
_entity.type
_entity.pdbx_description
1 polymer ?
#
loop_
_entity_poly.entity_id
_entity_poly.type
_entity_poly.pdbx_seq_one_letter_code
_entity_poly.pdbx_strand_id
1 'polypeptide(L)'
;ERNGAWFFTSAKVYNPDVYIAKIVECAKKARANGLLALEEDTNEMTDAFMKNSFQMVVDSVDQEKVKEQMDCWLANLDDRHSSDRSFYDKGAELGPAFGMIGTLIGLVNMLQNMSDIDTLGPNMAVALITTFYGSLLANVIFLPISNKLRVRHEEEYLCMSIIAEGVQAI
;
A
#
# COMPACT_ATOMS: atom_id res chain seq x y z
N GLU A 1 13.85 4.74 0.07
CA GLU A 1 13.96 4.75 -1.42
C GLU A 1 12.57 4.92 -2.01
N ARG A 2 12.27 6.18 -2.33
CA ARG A 2 10.98 6.66 -2.84
C ARG A 2 10.96 6.50 -4.36
N ASN A 3 10.83 5.29 -4.87
CA ASN A 3 10.72 5.05 -6.31
C ASN A 3 9.52 4.16 -6.59
N GLY A 4 8.64 4.61 -7.50
CA GLY A 4 7.51 3.85 -8.04
C GLY A 4 7.87 2.51 -8.73
N ALA A 5 9.09 2.02 -8.52
CA ALA A 5 9.59 0.73 -8.93
C ALA A 5 8.89 -0.45 -8.22
N TRP A 6 8.18 -0.22 -7.14
CA TRP A 6 7.42 -1.22 -6.39
C TRP A 6 6.42 -2.01 -7.26
N PHE A 7 5.91 -1.37 -8.29
CA PHE A 7 4.92 -2.00 -9.15
C PHE A 7 5.52 -3.11 -10.03
N PHE A 8 6.77 -2.96 -10.44
CA PHE A 8 7.44 -3.86 -11.39
C PHE A 8 8.42 -4.83 -10.74
N THR A 9 8.83 -4.61 -9.50
CA THR A 9 9.73 -5.52 -8.78
C THR A 9 8.97 -6.71 -8.21
N SER A 10 9.64 -7.87 -8.21
CA SER A 10 9.18 -9.05 -7.48
C SER A 10 9.03 -8.68 -6.00
N ALA A 11 7.80 -8.60 -5.53
CA ALA A 11 7.52 -8.22 -4.15
C ALA A 11 8.06 -9.31 -3.22
N LYS A 12 8.58 -8.90 -2.06
CA LYS A 12 8.81 -9.81 -0.94
C LYS A 12 7.48 -10.50 -0.64
N VAL A 13 7.45 -11.82 -0.72
CA VAL A 13 6.24 -12.59 -0.40
C VAL A 13 6.14 -12.64 1.13
N TYR A 14 5.12 -12.02 1.67
CA TYR A 14 4.81 -12.08 3.08
C TYR A 14 3.96 -13.33 3.34
N ASN A 15 4.53 -14.31 4.07
CA ASN A 15 3.82 -15.53 4.44
C ASN A 15 3.60 -15.54 5.96
N PRO A 16 2.36 -15.35 6.44
CA PRO A 16 2.04 -15.33 7.88
C PRO A 16 2.48 -16.58 8.61
N ASP A 17 2.38 -17.75 7.99
CA ASP A 17 2.71 -19.04 8.62
C ASP A 17 4.18 -19.12 9.04
N VAL A 18 5.08 -18.55 8.24
CA VAL A 18 6.52 -18.51 8.53
C VAL A 18 6.80 -17.66 9.78
N TYR A 19 6.14 -16.51 9.87
CA TYR A 19 6.28 -15.61 11.03
C TYR A 19 5.70 -16.23 12.28
N ILE A 20 4.52 -16.86 12.21
CA ILE A 20 3.90 -17.57 13.34
C ILE A 20 4.81 -18.70 13.84
N ALA A 21 5.32 -19.54 12.94
CA ALA A 21 6.22 -20.63 13.30
C ALA A 21 7.47 -20.14 14.04
N LYS A 22 8.07 -19.05 13.55
CA LYS A 22 9.27 -18.45 14.17
C LYS A 22 8.96 -17.85 15.54
N ILE A 23 7.85 -17.16 15.70
CA ILE A 23 7.40 -16.61 17.00
C ILE A 23 7.18 -17.74 18.02
N VAL A 24 6.50 -18.81 17.61
CA VAL A 24 6.26 -19.97 18.50
C VAL A 24 7.57 -20.65 18.90
N GLU A 25 8.54 -20.77 18.01
CA GLU A 25 9.87 -21.29 18.31
C GLU A 25 10.58 -20.41 19.34
N CYS A 26 10.61 -19.10 19.13
CA CYS A 26 11.20 -18.13 20.05
C CYS A 26 10.50 -18.15 21.42
N ALA A 27 9.16 -18.22 21.46
CA ALA A 27 8.39 -18.31 22.70
C ALA A 27 8.75 -19.55 23.51
N LYS A 28 8.89 -20.72 22.86
CA LYS A 28 9.32 -21.96 23.53
C LYS A 28 10.74 -21.84 24.09
N LYS A 29 11.67 -21.24 23.34
CA LYS A 29 13.06 -21.04 23.75
C LYS A 29 13.15 -20.06 24.93
N ALA A 30 12.39 -18.96 24.89
CA ALA A 30 12.30 -17.99 25.97
C ALA A 30 11.79 -18.62 27.28
N ARG A 31 10.75 -19.46 27.22
CA ARG A 31 10.20 -20.17 28.40
C ARG A 31 11.15 -21.21 28.99
N ALA A 32 11.95 -21.88 28.15
CA ALA A 32 12.88 -22.89 28.59
C ALA A 32 14.18 -22.32 29.17
N ASN A 33 14.75 -21.29 28.51
CA ASN A 33 16.11 -20.81 28.73
C ASN A 33 16.19 -19.34 29.15
N GLY A 34 15.04 -18.66 29.26
CA GLY A 34 14.97 -17.21 29.54
C GLY A 34 15.11 -16.33 28.27
N LEU A 35 14.81 -15.03 28.44
CA LEU A 35 14.77 -14.06 27.33
C LEU A 35 16.13 -13.85 26.68
N LEU A 36 17.23 -13.89 27.44
CA LEU A 36 18.58 -13.73 26.90
C LEU A 36 18.98 -14.80 25.90
N ALA A 37 18.36 -15.98 25.95
CA ALA A 37 18.59 -17.06 24.99
C ALA A 37 18.09 -16.74 23.55
N LEU A 38 17.31 -15.65 23.40
CA LEU A 38 16.83 -15.18 22.11
C LEU A 38 17.82 -14.28 21.38
N GLU A 39 18.91 -13.84 22.02
CA GLU A 39 19.86 -12.88 21.44
C GLU A 39 20.51 -13.40 20.15
N GLU A 40 20.90 -14.67 20.12
CA GLU A 40 21.47 -15.31 18.92
C GLU A 40 20.43 -15.36 17.79
N ASP A 41 19.22 -15.83 18.08
CA ASP A 41 18.13 -15.92 17.10
C ASP A 41 17.75 -14.55 16.55
N THR A 42 17.75 -13.51 17.40
CA THR A 42 17.46 -12.13 17.01
C THR A 42 18.49 -11.57 16.05
N ASN A 43 19.78 -11.90 16.27
CA ASN A 43 20.85 -11.47 15.36
C ASN A 43 20.76 -12.11 13.98
N GLU A 44 20.25 -13.32 13.87
CA GLU A 44 20.07 -14.04 12.60
C GLU A 44 18.79 -13.63 11.84
N MET A 45 17.89 -12.89 12.46
CA MET A 45 16.66 -12.43 11.81
C MET A 45 16.97 -11.47 10.67
N THR A 46 16.41 -11.76 9.48
CA THR A 46 16.56 -10.94 8.27
C THR A 46 15.52 -9.83 8.19
N ASP A 47 14.37 -9.98 8.86
CA ASP A 47 13.31 -8.99 8.91
C ASP A 47 13.61 -7.94 9.97
N ALA A 48 13.77 -6.68 9.55
CA ALA A 48 14.16 -5.60 10.44
C ALA A 48 13.10 -5.29 11.52
N PHE A 49 11.81 -5.40 11.19
CA PHE A 49 10.75 -5.17 12.16
C PHE A 49 10.75 -6.25 13.24
N MET A 50 10.80 -7.52 12.83
CA MET A 50 10.87 -8.66 13.74
C MET A 50 12.11 -8.59 14.61
N LYS A 51 13.29 -8.32 14.01
CA LYS A 51 14.56 -8.19 14.73
C LYS A 51 14.48 -7.12 15.82
N ASN A 52 14.05 -5.91 15.47
CA ASN A 52 13.98 -4.81 16.42
C ASN A 52 12.95 -5.09 17.55
N SER A 53 11.84 -5.75 17.22
CA SER A 53 10.81 -6.11 18.18
C SER A 53 11.33 -7.11 19.22
N PHE A 54 12.01 -8.16 18.76
CA PHE A 54 12.63 -9.16 19.67
C PHE A 54 13.80 -8.56 20.46
N GLN A 55 14.59 -7.65 19.85
CA GLN A 55 15.69 -6.99 20.56
C GLN A 55 15.18 -6.22 21.77
N MET A 56 14.07 -5.49 21.65
CA MET A 56 13.46 -4.77 22.77
C MET A 56 13.06 -5.71 23.92
N VAL A 57 12.60 -6.94 23.61
CA VAL A 57 12.27 -7.95 24.62
C VAL A 57 13.53 -8.49 25.29
N VAL A 58 14.58 -8.79 24.52
CA VAL A 58 15.88 -9.25 25.05
C VAL A 58 16.50 -8.17 25.96
N ASP A 59 16.39 -6.90 25.59
CA ASP A 59 16.87 -5.76 26.36
C ASP A 59 15.99 -5.44 27.59
N SER A 60 14.97 -6.26 27.85
CA SER A 60 14.05 -6.12 28.99
C SER A 60 13.36 -4.75 29.05
N VAL A 61 13.02 -4.19 27.88
CA VAL A 61 12.23 -2.95 27.79
C VAL A 61 10.82 -3.23 28.33
N ASP A 62 10.26 -2.25 29.05
CA ASP A 62 8.92 -2.34 29.59
C ASP A 62 7.87 -2.69 28.50
N GLN A 63 7.02 -3.67 28.78
CA GLN A 63 6.03 -4.21 27.84
C GLN A 63 5.12 -3.13 27.23
N GLU A 64 4.74 -2.13 28.03
CA GLU A 64 3.89 -1.03 27.57
C GLU A 64 4.63 -0.16 26.52
N LYS A 65 5.93 0.07 26.73
CA LYS A 65 6.77 0.82 25.77
C LYS A 65 7.03 0.03 24.50
N VAL A 66 7.23 -1.27 24.60
CA VAL A 66 7.38 -2.15 23.43
C VAL A 66 6.12 -2.09 22.58
N LYS A 67 4.95 -2.19 23.21
CA LYS A 67 3.66 -2.05 22.54
C LYS A 67 3.51 -0.71 21.83
N GLU A 68 3.73 0.40 22.56
CA GLU A 68 3.62 1.75 22.01
C GLU A 68 4.54 1.95 20.80
N GLN A 69 5.77 1.43 20.88
CA GLN A 69 6.74 1.53 19.78
C GLN A 69 6.30 0.72 18.55
N MET A 70 5.76 -0.49 18.74
CA MET A 70 5.25 -1.31 17.65
C MET A 70 4.02 -0.69 17.00
N ASP A 71 3.08 -0.18 17.78
CA ASP A 71 1.90 0.52 17.29
C ASP A 71 2.29 1.77 16.49
N CYS A 72 3.29 2.51 16.95
CA CYS A 72 3.83 3.66 16.21
C CYS A 72 4.45 3.24 14.86
N TRP A 73 5.17 2.13 14.81
CA TRP A 73 5.74 1.62 13.56
C TRP A 73 4.66 1.14 12.58
N LEU A 74 3.61 0.46 13.06
CA LEU A 74 2.48 0.05 12.24
C LEU A 74 1.71 1.27 11.68
N ALA A 75 1.48 2.30 12.50
CA ALA A 75 0.85 3.53 12.07
C ALA A 75 1.69 4.27 11.00
N ASN A 76 3.01 4.37 11.20
CA ASN A 76 3.91 4.97 10.22
C ASN A 76 3.96 4.20 8.89
N LEU A 77 3.84 2.87 8.93
CA LEU A 77 3.76 2.03 7.72
C LEU A 77 2.47 2.34 6.96
N ASP A 78 1.34 2.37 7.66
CA ASP A 78 0.03 2.67 7.08
C ASP A 78 0.00 4.06 6.44
N ASP A 79 0.45 5.09 7.15
CA ASP A 79 0.52 6.47 6.65
C ASP A 79 1.38 6.57 5.38
N ARG A 80 2.53 5.92 5.36
CA ARG A 80 3.42 5.91 4.20
C ARG A 80 2.77 5.25 2.99
N HIS A 81 2.20 4.06 3.16
CA HIS A 81 1.57 3.33 2.07
C HIS A 81 0.26 3.99 1.60
N SER A 82 -0.49 4.58 2.52
CA SER A 82 -1.68 5.38 2.21
C SER A 82 -1.33 6.62 1.38
N SER A 83 -0.26 7.32 1.74
CA SER A 83 0.24 8.48 0.97
C SER A 83 0.64 8.09 -0.46
N ASP A 84 1.38 6.99 -0.62
CA ASP A 84 1.80 6.51 -1.95
C ASP A 84 0.61 6.08 -2.81
N ARG A 85 -0.40 5.42 -2.21
CA ARG A 85 -1.62 4.99 -2.89
C ARG A 85 -2.52 6.17 -3.28
N SER A 86 -2.59 7.19 -2.44
CA SER A 86 -3.47 8.35 -2.64
C SER A 86 -3.24 9.06 -3.97
N PHE A 87 -2.02 9.05 -4.49
CA PHE A 87 -1.71 9.59 -5.81
C PHE A 87 -2.46 8.85 -6.93
N TYR A 88 -2.48 7.52 -6.89
CA TYR A 88 -3.17 6.70 -7.88
C TYR A 88 -4.69 6.76 -7.73
N ASP A 89 -5.19 6.84 -6.49
CA ASP A 89 -6.61 7.02 -6.21
C ASP A 89 -7.11 8.36 -6.75
N LYS A 90 -6.35 9.44 -6.55
CA LYS A 90 -6.65 10.76 -7.14
C LYS A 90 -6.58 10.76 -8.66
N GLY A 91 -5.62 10.07 -9.25
CA GLY A 91 -5.55 9.88 -10.70
C GLY A 91 -6.79 9.17 -11.26
N ALA A 92 -7.27 8.14 -10.57
CA ALA A 92 -8.47 7.42 -10.93
C ALA A 92 -9.74 8.27 -10.80
N GLU A 93 -9.83 9.13 -9.80
CA GLU A 93 -10.94 10.07 -9.60
C GLU A 93 -10.95 11.19 -10.65
N LEU A 94 -9.79 11.78 -10.91
CA LEU A 94 -9.67 12.94 -11.79
C LEU A 94 -9.74 12.58 -13.29
N GLY A 95 -9.33 11.36 -13.66
CA GLY A 95 -9.36 10.93 -15.07
C GLY A 95 -10.72 11.09 -15.73
N PRO A 96 -11.81 10.48 -15.20
CA PRO A 96 -13.15 10.66 -15.74
C PRO A 96 -13.67 12.09 -15.60
N ALA A 97 -13.30 12.82 -14.53
CA ALA A 97 -13.70 14.20 -14.31
C ALA A 97 -13.18 15.12 -15.44
N PHE A 98 -11.90 15.00 -15.79
CA PHE A 98 -11.34 15.71 -16.95
C PHE A 98 -11.95 15.23 -18.27
N GLY A 99 -12.28 13.95 -18.39
CA GLY A 99 -13.03 13.42 -19.54
C GLY A 99 -14.38 14.13 -19.73
N MET A 100 -15.16 14.31 -18.64
CA MET A 100 -16.42 15.05 -18.68
C MET A 100 -16.23 16.53 -19.05
N ILE A 101 -15.21 17.19 -18.54
CA ILE A 101 -14.89 18.57 -18.93
C ILE A 101 -14.64 18.66 -20.44
N GLY A 102 -13.86 17.72 -20.98
CA GLY A 102 -13.63 17.66 -22.41
C GLY A 102 -14.90 17.46 -23.24
N THR A 103 -15.84 16.62 -22.75
CA THR A 103 -17.16 16.45 -23.37
C THR A 103 -17.93 17.76 -23.41
N LEU A 104 -17.96 18.49 -22.31
CA LEU A 104 -18.65 19.80 -22.25
C LEU A 104 -18.04 20.81 -23.23
N ILE A 105 -16.71 20.88 -23.33
CA ILE A 105 -16.03 21.76 -24.29
C ILE A 105 -16.40 21.37 -25.71
N GLY A 106 -16.37 20.08 -26.05
CA GLY A 106 -16.76 19.60 -27.39
C GLY A 106 -18.20 19.94 -27.75
N LEU A 107 -19.14 19.78 -26.78
CA LEU A 107 -20.55 20.16 -26.97
C LEU A 107 -20.74 21.66 -27.14
N VAL A 108 -20.06 22.49 -26.35
CA VAL A 108 -20.12 23.97 -26.52
C VAL A 108 -19.63 24.37 -27.88
N ASN A 109 -18.50 23.82 -28.35
CA ASN A 109 -17.99 24.09 -29.69
C ASN A 109 -18.97 23.67 -30.81
N MET A 110 -19.61 22.52 -30.63
CA MET A 110 -20.64 22.01 -31.54
C MET A 110 -21.84 22.98 -31.60
N LEU A 111 -22.32 23.45 -30.46
CA LEU A 111 -23.47 24.36 -30.40
C LEU A 111 -23.16 25.75 -31.00
N GLN A 112 -21.93 26.23 -30.85
CA GLN A 112 -21.53 27.52 -31.45
C GLN A 112 -21.46 27.46 -32.99
N ASN A 113 -21.25 26.27 -33.55
CA ASN A 113 -21.11 26.08 -35.01
C ASN A 113 -22.26 25.25 -35.62
N MET A 114 -23.44 25.29 -35.01
CA MET A 114 -24.60 24.51 -35.49
C MET A 114 -25.06 24.77 -36.92
N SER A 115 -24.74 25.95 -37.46
CA SER A 115 -25.03 26.29 -38.84
C SER A 115 -24.12 25.64 -39.88
N ASP A 116 -22.98 25.11 -39.45
CA ASP A 116 -21.99 24.44 -40.29
C ASP A 116 -22.01 22.91 -40.01
N ILE A 117 -22.70 22.20 -40.90
CA ILE A 117 -22.90 20.74 -40.79
C ILE A 117 -21.55 19.99 -40.82
N ASP A 118 -20.57 20.49 -41.54
CA ASP A 118 -19.27 19.83 -41.71
C ASP A 118 -18.44 19.81 -40.40
N THR A 119 -18.70 20.73 -39.49
CA THR A 119 -18.00 20.83 -38.20
C THR A 119 -18.69 20.03 -37.06
N LEU A 120 -19.93 19.65 -37.23
CA LEU A 120 -20.69 18.93 -36.15
C LEU A 120 -20.07 17.56 -35.81
N GLY A 121 -19.73 16.78 -36.84
CA GLY A 121 -19.12 15.46 -36.67
C GLY A 121 -17.78 15.49 -35.92
N PRO A 122 -16.81 16.30 -36.36
CA PRO A 122 -15.54 16.48 -35.67
C PRO A 122 -15.66 16.94 -34.22
N ASN A 123 -16.52 17.91 -33.92
CA ASN A 123 -16.72 18.41 -32.55
C ASN A 123 -17.35 17.35 -31.64
N MET A 124 -18.30 16.56 -32.15
CA MET A 124 -18.89 15.43 -31.43
C MET A 124 -17.85 14.33 -31.17
N ALA A 125 -16.99 14.04 -32.14
CA ALA A 125 -15.90 13.07 -31.97
C ALA A 125 -14.93 13.48 -30.88
N VAL A 126 -14.55 14.77 -30.80
CA VAL A 126 -13.70 15.29 -29.72
C VAL A 126 -14.37 15.11 -28.37
N ALA A 127 -15.67 15.41 -28.24
CA ALA A 127 -16.41 15.23 -27.00
C ALA A 127 -16.39 13.76 -26.52
N LEU A 128 -16.58 12.81 -27.43
CA LEU A 128 -16.64 11.38 -27.09
C LEU A 128 -15.25 10.82 -26.76
N ILE A 129 -14.20 11.20 -27.51
CA ILE A 129 -12.87 10.65 -27.33
C ILE A 129 -12.22 11.10 -26.03
N THR A 130 -12.52 12.31 -25.55
CA THR A 130 -11.99 12.80 -24.26
C THR A 130 -12.54 11.99 -23.08
N THR A 131 -13.83 11.67 -23.08
CA THR A 131 -14.43 10.80 -22.06
C THR A 131 -13.89 9.38 -22.14
N PHE A 132 -13.70 8.85 -23.34
CA PHE A 132 -13.11 7.53 -23.55
C PHE A 132 -11.70 7.44 -22.94
N TYR A 133 -10.82 8.38 -23.25
CA TYR A 133 -9.46 8.38 -22.69
C TYR A 133 -9.44 8.64 -21.18
N GLY A 134 -10.28 9.53 -20.67
CA GLY A 134 -10.41 9.76 -19.23
C GLY A 134 -10.79 8.50 -18.47
N SER A 135 -11.79 7.76 -18.98
CA SER A 135 -12.23 6.50 -18.42
C SER A 135 -11.18 5.38 -18.55
N LEU A 136 -10.49 5.31 -19.68
CA LEU A 136 -9.44 4.32 -19.92
C LEU A 136 -8.27 4.51 -18.96
N LEU A 137 -7.77 5.74 -18.79
CA LEU A 137 -6.70 6.03 -17.85
C LEU A 137 -7.07 5.66 -16.41
N ALA A 138 -8.27 6.00 -15.98
CA ALA A 138 -8.74 5.68 -14.64
C ALA A 138 -8.84 4.17 -14.39
N ASN A 139 -9.55 3.45 -15.28
CA ASN A 139 -9.94 2.06 -15.02
C ASN A 139 -8.87 1.05 -15.43
N VAL A 140 -8.03 1.36 -16.42
CA VAL A 140 -7.02 0.42 -16.93
C VAL A 140 -5.64 0.68 -16.31
N ILE A 141 -5.35 1.92 -15.89
CA ILE A 141 -4.03 2.27 -15.36
C ILE A 141 -4.09 2.54 -13.86
N PHE A 142 -4.81 3.58 -13.43
CA PHE A 142 -4.74 4.03 -12.05
C PHE A 142 -5.38 3.06 -11.06
N LEU A 143 -6.60 2.58 -11.30
CA LEU A 143 -7.30 1.66 -10.39
C LEU A 143 -6.57 0.31 -10.20
N PRO A 144 -6.07 -0.37 -11.23
CA PRO A 144 -5.33 -1.61 -11.03
C PRO A 144 -4.04 -1.42 -10.22
N ILE A 145 -3.35 -0.28 -10.41
CA ILE A 145 -2.15 0.04 -9.63
C ILE A 145 -2.52 0.27 -8.16
N SER A 146 -3.51 1.11 -7.89
CA SER A 146 -3.97 1.38 -6.52
C SER A 146 -4.42 0.11 -5.81
N ASN A 147 -5.22 -0.74 -6.47
CA ASN A 147 -5.69 -1.99 -5.89
C ASN A 147 -4.54 -2.96 -5.58
N LYS A 148 -3.54 -3.07 -6.45
CA LYS A 148 -2.36 -3.91 -6.22
C LYS A 148 -1.52 -3.41 -5.03
N LEU A 149 -1.36 -2.10 -4.90
CA LEU A 149 -0.67 -1.51 -3.75
C LEU A 149 -1.43 -1.76 -2.44
N ARG A 150 -2.77 -1.70 -2.47
CA ARG A 150 -3.61 -2.00 -1.32
C ARG A 150 -3.47 -3.44 -0.85
N VAL A 151 -3.55 -4.42 -1.75
CA VAL A 151 -3.38 -5.84 -1.41
C VAL A 151 -2.01 -6.10 -0.79
N ARG A 152 -0.95 -5.54 -1.36
CA ARG A 152 0.40 -5.68 -0.80
C ARG A 152 0.55 -5.05 0.58
N HIS A 153 -0.07 -3.89 0.79
CA HIS A 153 -0.08 -3.26 2.10
C HIS A 153 -0.80 -4.14 3.13
N GLU A 154 -1.97 -4.69 2.78
CA GLU A 154 -2.74 -5.56 3.67
C GLU A 154 -1.94 -6.82 4.07
N GLU A 155 -1.21 -7.44 3.13
CA GLU A 155 -0.35 -8.59 3.39
C GLU A 155 0.81 -8.24 4.33
N GLU A 156 1.52 -7.13 4.09
CA GLU A 156 2.62 -6.67 4.92
C GLU A 156 2.15 -6.27 6.32
N TYR A 157 1.07 -5.50 6.40
CA TYR A 157 0.48 -5.06 7.66
C TYR A 157 0.03 -6.24 8.53
N LEU A 158 -0.61 -7.26 7.92
CA LEU A 158 -1.03 -8.48 8.61
C LEU A 158 0.18 -9.20 9.23
N CYS A 159 1.26 -9.38 8.49
CA CYS A 159 2.45 -10.03 9.01
C CYS A 159 3.09 -9.24 10.16
N MET A 160 3.16 -7.91 10.04
CA MET A 160 3.70 -7.06 11.11
C MET A 160 2.80 -7.04 12.35
N SER A 161 1.48 -7.04 12.20
CA SER A 161 0.56 -7.13 13.35
C SER A 161 0.68 -8.47 14.09
N ILE A 162 0.86 -9.57 13.35
CA ILE A 162 1.14 -10.90 13.95
C ILE A 162 2.44 -10.88 14.76
N ILE A 163 3.50 -10.24 14.24
CA ILE A 163 4.76 -10.10 14.97
C ILE A 163 4.55 -9.28 16.24
N ALA A 164 3.83 -8.14 16.14
CA ALA A 164 3.58 -7.27 17.28
C ALA A 164 2.80 -7.98 18.41
N GLU A 165 1.73 -8.71 18.07
CA GLU A 165 0.98 -9.49 19.04
C GLU A 165 1.78 -10.67 19.60
N GLY A 166 2.53 -11.36 18.74
CA GLY A 166 3.35 -12.50 19.16
C GLY A 166 4.47 -12.11 20.11
N VAL A 167 5.12 -10.98 19.87
CA VAL A 167 6.18 -10.44 20.76
C VAL A 167 5.62 -9.99 22.10
N GLN A 168 4.41 -9.42 22.13
CA GLN A 168 3.73 -9.05 23.38
C GLN A 168 3.30 -10.27 24.21
N ALA A 169 3.13 -11.43 23.60
CA ALA A 169 2.74 -12.67 24.28
C ALA A 169 3.91 -13.44 24.89
N ILE A 170 5.15 -13.06 24.63
CA ILE A 170 6.39 -13.66 25.15
C ILE A 170 6.79 -13.02 26.47
#